data_5a2f46924ab17badecaf1b377ef43773
#
_entry.id   5a2f46924ab17badecaf1b377ef43773
#
_cell.length_a   1.000
_cell.length_b   1.000
_cell.length_c   1.000
_cell.angle_alpha   90.00
_cell.angle_beta   90.00
_cell.angle_gamma   90.00
#
_symmetry.space_group_name_H-M   'P 1'
#
loop_
_entity.id
_entity.type
_entity.pdbx_description
1 polymer ?
#
loop_
_entity_poly.entity_id
_entity_poly.type
_entity_poly.pdbx_seq_one_letter_code
_entity_poly.pdbx_strand_id
1 'polypeptide(L)'
;QYGAVHLEKPAMIPYLPPHVSVPVVLDVWSYSSTSPLRILRGVGGATGRSRQLVRLIKVGIFDRFRWPMTHCVTVVSDEDRIRCERAHPGQRVLVVPNGVDCRTILPKPDHAATSPLLLFTGDMGAEPNVEAALFLATEVFPAIRRDFPKAELRLVGRNPDPRVRRLAGSGIEVTGAVPDMQLHLRAATMYVAPLCTGTGSRTKILEAMAAGLPIITTSVGIEGMKVQPGRDLLVADQPVDMIESIHTLLMSQPDRERFGHAARHMAEIWYDWSRCLWPLEPLYQNLLIPKAVAC
;
A
#
# COMPACT_ATOMS: atom_id res chain seq x y z
N GLN A 1 -2.98 -33.17 12.24
CA GLN A 1 -3.05 -32.30 13.43
C GLN A 1 -2.29 -31.02 13.09
N TYR A 2 -2.92 -29.85 13.26
CA TYR A 2 -2.28 -28.55 12.98
C TYR A 2 -1.60 -28.05 14.24
N GLY A 3 -0.43 -27.40 14.09
CA GLY A 3 0.34 -26.85 15.22
C GLY A 3 -0.07 -25.44 15.61
N ALA A 4 -0.62 -24.65 14.65
CA ALA A 4 -1.11 -23.28 14.86
C ALA A 4 -2.19 -22.94 13.83
N VAL A 5 -2.97 -21.89 14.11
CA VAL A 5 -3.93 -21.28 13.16
C VAL A 5 -3.48 -19.87 12.85
N HIS A 6 -3.39 -19.53 11.57
CA HIS A 6 -3.16 -18.16 11.11
C HIS A 6 -4.44 -17.64 10.45
N LEU A 7 -4.96 -16.52 10.95
CA LEU A 7 -6.13 -15.83 10.43
C LEU A 7 -5.68 -14.61 9.63
N GLU A 8 -5.98 -14.55 8.35
CA GLU A 8 -5.55 -13.47 7.46
C GLU A 8 -6.26 -12.13 7.71
N LYS A 9 -7.34 -12.10 8.48
CA LYS A 9 -8.09 -10.87 8.81
C LYS A 9 -9.05 -11.08 9.98
N PRO A 10 -9.38 -10.01 10.73
CA PRO A 10 -10.29 -10.07 11.88
C PRO A 10 -11.66 -10.67 11.56
N ALA A 11 -12.16 -10.50 10.33
CA ALA A 11 -13.44 -11.06 9.89
C ALA A 11 -13.49 -12.59 9.91
N MET A 12 -12.35 -13.28 10.04
CA MET A 12 -12.26 -14.74 10.14
C MET A 12 -12.38 -15.28 11.56
N ILE A 13 -12.22 -14.43 12.58
CA ILE A 13 -12.33 -14.86 14.00
C ILE A 13 -13.67 -15.53 14.34
N PRO A 14 -14.86 -15.12 13.80
CA PRO A 14 -16.12 -15.79 14.08
C PRO A 14 -16.16 -17.27 13.67
N TYR A 15 -15.31 -17.67 12.73
CA TYR A 15 -15.24 -19.04 12.24
C TYR A 15 -14.33 -19.95 13.09
N LEU A 16 -13.64 -19.38 14.07
CA LEU A 16 -12.90 -20.19 15.05
C LEU A 16 -13.87 -20.99 15.94
N PRO A 17 -13.57 -22.27 16.23
CA PRO A 17 -14.28 -23.02 17.25
C PRO A 17 -14.25 -22.29 18.59
N PRO A 18 -15.27 -22.51 19.47
CA PRO A 18 -15.27 -21.90 20.81
C PRO A 18 -14.04 -22.24 21.65
N HIS A 19 -13.49 -23.43 21.44
CA HIS A 19 -12.25 -23.91 22.07
C HIS A 19 -11.23 -24.27 21.01
N VAL A 20 -10.20 -23.44 20.88
CA VAL A 20 -9.05 -23.70 20.00
C VAL A 20 -7.89 -24.13 20.89
N SER A 21 -7.43 -25.39 20.71
CA SER A 21 -6.33 -25.98 21.50
C SER A 21 -4.94 -25.61 21.00
N VAL A 22 -4.85 -24.93 19.86
CA VAL A 22 -3.59 -24.53 19.24
C VAL A 22 -3.45 -23.01 19.24
N PRO A 23 -2.22 -22.48 19.18
CA PRO A 23 -2.00 -21.04 19.08
C PRO A 23 -2.69 -20.41 17.85
N VAL A 24 -3.24 -19.21 18.05
CA VAL A 24 -3.89 -18.42 16.98
C VAL A 24 -3.10 -17.16 16.75
N VAL A 25 -2.66 -16.93 15.52
CA VAL A 25 -2.07 -15.68 15.03
C VAL A 25 -3.10 -14.96 14.17
N LEU A 26 -3.30 -13.67 14.41
CA LEU A 26 -4.24 -12.84 13.65
C LEU A 26 -3.46 -11.79 12.86
N ASP A 27 -3.66 -11.78 11.54
CA ASP A 27 -3.12 -10.75 10.67
C ASP A 27 -4.10 -9.60 10.47
N VAL A 28 -3.60 -8.36 10.63
CA VAL A 28 -4.38 -7.13 10.50
C VAL A 28 -3.70 -6.20 9.49
N TRP A 29 -4.11 -6.29 8.25
CA TRP A 29 -3.52 -5.57 7.12
C TRP A 29 -3.59 -4.04 7.21
N SER A 30 -4.47 -3.53 8.02
CA SER A 30 -4.59 -2.09 8.30
C SER A 30 -5.41 -1.88 9.56
N TYR A 31 -4.74 -1.54 10.64
CA TYR A 31 -5.42 -1.17 11.89
C TYR A 31 -6.03 0.23 11.80
N SER A 32 -5.45 1.11 11.01
CA SER A 32 -5.94 2.47 10.78
C SER A 32 -7.27 2.52 10.03
N SER A 33 -7.63 1.47 9.27
CA SER A 33 -8.92 1.40 8.56
C SER A 33 -10.12 1.26 9.50
N THR A 34 -9.87 0.83 10.74
CA THR A 34 -10.90 0.70 11.78
C THR A 34 -11.08 2.00 12.58
N SER A 35 -10.32 3.06 12.30
CA SER A 35 -10.49 4.35 12.97
C SER A 35 -11.88 4.95 12.71
N PRO A 36 -12.71 5.16 13.78
CA PRO A 36 -14.06 5.70 13.66
C PRO A 36 -14.11 7.01 12.87
N LEU A 37 -13.13 7.88 13.06
CA LEU A 37 -13.06 9.19 12.41
C LEU A 37 -12.84 9.10 10.89
N ARG A 38 -12.03 8.16 10.40
CA ARG A 38 -11.82 7.94 8.97
C ARG A 38 -13.05 7.34 8.29
N ILE A 39 -13.71 6.41 8.99
CA ILE A 39 -14.93 5.77 8.51
C ILE A 39 -16.06 6.80 8.37
N LEU A 40 -16.16 7.76 9.30
CA LEU A 40 -17.21 8.79 9.29
C LEU A 40 -16.96 9.90 8.25
N ARG A 41 -15.71 10.17 7.86
CA ARG A 41 -15.38 11.22 6.88
C ARG A 41 -15.73 10.85 5.43
N GLY A 42 -15.82 9.56 5.10
CA GLY A 42 -16.07 9.07 3.74
C GLY A 42 -17.55 8.88 3.36
N VAL A 43 -18.53 9.17 4.27
CA VAL A 43 -19.94 8.81 4.03
C VAL A 43 -20.83 10.04 3.99
N GLY A 44 -21.35 10.34 2.79
CA GLY A 44 -22.41 11.33 2.59
C GLY A 44 -23.79 10.79 2.97
N GLY A 45 -24.60 11.62 3.66
CA GLY A 45 -25.99 11.34 4.00
C GLY A 45 -26.26 10.69 5.37
N ALA A 46 -27.42 10.96 5.95
CA ALA A 46 -27.81 10.51 7.31
C ALA A 46 -27.94 8.98 7.41
N THR A 47 -28.50 8.33 6.40
CA THR A 47 -28.67 6.86 6.33
C THR A 47 -27.33 6.11 6.19
N GLY A 48 -26.34 6.73 5.56
CA GLY A 48 -24.98 6.18 5.50
C GLY A 48 -24.29 6.24 6.86
N ARG A 49 -24.42 7.35 7.58
CA ARG A 49 -23.81 7.54 8.90
C ARG A 49 -24.37 6.59 9.96
N SER A 50 -25.69 6.34 9.99
CA SER A 50 -26.31 5.41 10.93
C SER A 50 -25.86 3.96 10.70
N ARG A 51 -25.80 3.50 9.44
CA ARG A 51 -25.28 2.16 9.10
C ARG A 51 -23.81 2.02 9.51
N GLN A 52 -23.02 3.07 9.32
CA GLN A 52 -21.61 3.08 9.67
C GLN A 52 -21.40 3.07 11.19
N LEU A 53 -22.22 3.79 11.95
CA LEU A 53 -22.20 3.78 13.42
C LEU A 53 -22.54 2.38 13.97
N VAL A 54 -23.57 1.73 13.45
CA VAL A 54 -23.90 0.33 13.79
C VAL A 54 -22.75 -0.62 13.48
N ARG A 55 -22.09 -0.43 12.35
CA ARG A 55 -20.90 -1.22 11.98
C ARG A 55 -19.75 -1.02 12.98
N LEU A 56 -19.49 0.22 13.39
CA LEU A 56 -18.45 0.55 14.38
C LEU A 56 -18.73 -0.07 15.74
N ILE A 57 -19.99 -0.01 16.19
CA ILE A 57 -20.41 -0.64 17.47
C ILE A 57 -20.22 -2.15 17.39
N LYS A 58 -20.64 -2.79 16.28
CA LYS A 58 -20.44 -4.24 16.07
C LYS A 58 -18.99 -4.62 16.06
N VAL A 59 -18.14 -3.85 15.36
CA VAL A 59 -16.69 -4.09 15.32
C VAL A 59 -16.07 -3.91 16.71
N GLY A 60 -16.41 -2.85 17.44
CA GLY A 60 -15.87 -2.61 18.78
C GLY A 60 -16.28 -3.68 19.81
N ILE A 61 -17.54 -4.15 19.78
CA ILE A 61 -18.00 -5.26 20.61
C ILE A 61 -17.26 -6.55 20.22
N PHE A 62 -17.15 -6.82 18.93
CA PHE A 62 -16.48 -8.00 18.40
C PHE A 62 -15.00 -8.02 18.78
N ASP A 63 -14.29 -6.90 18.61
CA ASP A 63 -12.87 -6.77 18.95
C ASP A 63 -12.66 -7.00 20.45
N ARG A 64 -13.53 -6.49 21.32
CA ARG A 64 -13.39 -6.65 22.78
C ARG A 64 -13.54 -8.10 23.24
N PHE A 65 -14.40 -8.89 22.62
CA PHE A 65 -14.70 -10.27 23.10
C PHE A 65 -13.93 -11.36 22.36
N ARG A 66 -13.50 -11.13 21.14
CA ARG A 66 -12.89 -12.16 20.31
C ARG A 66 -11.38 -11.98 20.12
N TRP A 67 -10.90 -10.77 20.24
CA TRP A 67 -9.48 -10.47 20.12
C TRP A 67 -8.61 -11.19 21.17
N PRO A 68 -9.03 -11.33 22.45
CA PRO A 68 -8.29 -12.07 23.45
C PRO A 68 -8.07 -13.57 23.15
N MET A 69 -8.77 -14.14 22.17
CA MET A 69 -8.54 -15.50 21.71
C MET A 69 -7.26 -15.65 20.87
N THR A 70 -6.63 -14.56 20.47
CA THR A 70 -5.43 -14.59 19.64
C THR A 70 -4.17 -14.53 20.52
N HIS A 71 -3.17 -15.35 20.21
CA HIS A 71 -1.89 -15.40 20.91
C HIS A 71 -0.93 -14.31 20.46
N CYS A 72 -1.04 -13.91 19.22
CA CYS A 72 -0.27 -12.81 18.63
C CYS A 72 -1.10 -12.16 17.53
N VAL A 73 -0.93 -10.84 17.39
CA VAL A 73 -1.48 -10.06 16.28
C VAL A 73 -0.31 -9.56 15.43
N THR A 74 -0.42 -9.71 14.10
CA THR A 74 0.52 -9.09 13.17
C THR A 74 -0.11 -7.85 12.55
N VAL A 75 0.67 -6.80 12.42
CA VAL A 75 0.27 -5.51 11.82
C VAL A 75 1.32 -5.07 10.82
N VAL A 76 0.97 -4.16 9.91
CA VAL A 76 1.85 -3.80 8.79
C VAL A 76 2.78 -2.62 9.06
N SER A 77 2.62 -1.90 10.19
CA SER A 77 3.44 -0.73 10.53
C SER A 77 3.61 -0.55 12.03
N ASP A 78 4.62 0.22 12.44
CA ASP A 78 4.83 0.60 13.84
C ASP A 78 3.70 1.48 14.36
N GLU A 79 3.11 2.33 13.52
CA GLU A 79 1.95 3.13 13.88
C GLU A 79 0.74 2.25 14.19
N ASP A 80 0.50 1.22 13.37
CA ASP A 80 -0.58 0.27 13.61
C ASP A 80 -0.31 -0.57 14.86
N ARG A 81 0.95 -0.92 15.14
CA ARG A 81 1.34 -1.58 16.39
C ARG A 81 0.98 -0.73 17.60
N ILE A 82 1.40 0.53 17.63
CA ILE A 82 1.11 1.45 18.74
C ILE A 82 -0.40 1.61 18.95
N ARG A 83 -1.17 1.73 17.86
CA ARG A 83 -2.63 1.84 17.92
C ARG A 83 -3.27 0.56 18.44
N CYS A 84 -2.79 -0.60 17.99
CA CYS A 84 -3.28 -1.90 18.44
C CYS A 84 -3.00 -2.13 19.91
N GLU A 85 -1.77 -1.89 20.38
CA GLU A 85 -1.37 -2.04 21.78
C GLU A 85 -2.17 -1.12 22.72
N ARG A 86 -2.47 0.11 22.28
CA ARG A 86 -3.32 1.04 23.05
C ARG A 86 -4.77 0.56 23.16
N ALA A 87 -5.29 -0.02 22.09
CA ALA A 87 -6.69 -0.50 22.07
C ALA A 87 -6.85 -1.85 22.78
N HIS A 88 -5.78 -2.67 22.79
CA HIS A 88 -5.76 -4.02 23.36
C HIS A 88 -4.55 -4.20 24.30
N PRO A 89 -4.57 -3.59 25.49
CA PRO A 89 -3.47 -3.71 26.43
C PRO A 89 -3.16 -5.17 26.79
N GLY A 90 -1.88 -5.53 26.73
CA GLY A 90 -1.41 -6.90 27.01
C GLY A 90 -1.43 -7.84 25.79
N GLN A 91 -1.96 -7.41 24.64
CA GLN A 91 -1.88 -8.18 23.40
C GLN A 91 -0.45 -8.18 22.86
N ARG A 92 0.09 -9.34 22.52
CA ARG A 92 1.36 -9.44 21.79
C ARG A 92 1.13 -8.97 20.35
N VAL A 93 1.82 -7.93 19.94
CA VAL A 93 1.74 -7.37 18.58
C VAL A 93 3.11 -7.45 17.91
N LEU A 94 3.14 -7.93 16.67
CA LEU A 94 4.33 -8.05 15.86
C LEU A 94 4.15 -7.26 14.56
N VAL A 95 5.15 -6.48 14.17
CA VAL A 95 5.13 -5.77 12.89
C VAL A 95 5.66 -6.69 11.80
N VAL A 96 4.81 -6.94 10.80
CA VAL A 96 5.12 -7.68 9.57
C VAL A 96 4.67 -6.79 8.41
N PRO A 97 5.56 -5.97 7.85
CA PRO A 97 5.19 -5.05 6.79
C PRO A 97 4.77 -5.79 5.53
N ASN A 98 3.97 -5.12 4.69
CA ASN A 98 3.75 -5.62 3.34
C ASN A 98 5.08 -5.70 2.61
N GLY A 99 5.27 -6.77 1.86
CA GLY A 99 6.49 -7.03 1.12
C GLY A 99 6.32 -6.96 -0.40
N VAL A 100 7.44 -7.04 -1.07
CA VAL A 100 7.57 -7.15 -2.52
C VAL A 100 8.65 -8.18 -2.85
N ASP A 101 8.52 -8.88 -3.96
CA ASP A 101 9.55 -9.81 -4.43
C ASP A 101 10.60 -9.06 -5.26
N CYS A 102 11.68 -8.67 -4.61
CA CYS A 102 12.79 -7.99 -5.27
C CYS A 102 13.61 -8.89 -6.20
N ARG A 103 13.39 -10.21 -6.19
CA ARG A 103 14.07 -11.15 -7.09
C ARG A 103 13.34 -11.26 -8.42
N THR A 104 12.01 -11.21 -8.39
CA THR A 104 11.19 -11.29 -9.60
C THR A 104 11.00 -9.93 -10.26
N ILE A 105 10.84 -8.86 -9.47
CA ILE A 105 10.76 -7.50 -10.01
C ILE A 105 12.18 -6.99 -10.21
N LEU A 106 12.63 -7.03 -11.46
CA LEU A 106 13.95 -6.55 -11.84
C LEU A 106 13.96 -5.03 -12.00
N PRO A 107 15.06 -4.38 -11.63
CA PRO A 107 15.24 -2.95 -11.85
C PRO A 107 15.05 -2.59 -13.32
N LYS A 108 14.55 -1.39 -13.56
CA LYS A 108 14.48 -0.79 -14.87
C LYS A 108 15.91 -0.73 -15.48
N PRO A 109 16.09 -1.07 -16.76
CA PRO A 109 17.35 -0.83 -17.45
C PRO A 109 17.68 0.67 -17.51
N ASP A 110 18.97 1.01 -17.43
CA ASP A 110 19.47 2.40 -17.52
C ASP A 110 19.40 2.96 -18.96
N HIS A 111 18.29 2.76 -19.65
CA HIS A 111 18.09 3.31 -20.98
C HIS A 111 17.22 4.56 -20.90
N ALA A 112 17.69 5.62 -21.57
CA ALA A 112 16.88 6.81 -21.77
C ALA A 112 15.59 6.43 -22.51
N ALA A 113 14.46 6.56 -21.84
CA ALA A 113 13.17 6.42 -22.51
C ALA A 113 13.10 7.46 -23.64
N THR A 114 12.69 7.05 -24.83
CA THR A 114 12.55 7.95 -25.99
C THR A 114 11.45 9.01 -25.78
N SER A 115 10.52 8.74 -24.88
CA SER A 115 9.46 9.65 -24.45
C SER A 115 9.22 9.50 -22.94
N PRO A 116 8.97 10.60 -22.20
CA PRO A 116 8.65 10.53 -20.78
C PRO A 116 7.34 9.76 -20.55
N LEU A 117 7.39 8.68 -19.78
CA LEU A 117 6.23 7.87 -19.41
C LEU A 117 5.98 7.95 -17.90
N LEU A 118 4.89 8.59 -17.50
CA LEU A 118 4.39 8.61 -16.14
C LEU A 118 3.48 7.38 -15.94
N LEU A 119 3.73 6.61 -14.89
CA LEU A 119 2.99 5.38 -14.60
C LEU A 119 2.22 5.50 -13.28
N PHE A 120 0.97 5.12 -13.29
CA PHE A 120 0.17 4.85 -12.10
C PHE A 120 -0.53 3.49 -12.23
N THR A 121 -0.50 2.69 -11.15
CA THR A 121 -1.06 1.33 -11.15
C THR A 121 -2.07 1.12 -10.03
N GLY A 122 -3.02 0.20 -10.22
CA GLY A 122 -3.96 -0.19 -9.17
C GLY A 122 -5.24 -0.84 -9.68
N ASP A 123 -6.11 -1.24 -8.77
CA ASP A 123 -7.50 -1.60 -9.13
C ASP A 123 -8.24 -0.30 -9.45
N MET A 124 -8.44 -0.03 -10.73
CA MET A 124 -9.03 1.22 -11.24
C MET A 124 -10.55 1.32 -11.02
N GLY A 125 -11.15 0.32 -10.35
CA GLY A 125 -12.51 0.37 -9.83
C GLY A 125 -12.60 0.74 -8.35
N ALA A 126 -11.46 0.77 -7.65
CA ALA A 126 -11.42 1.17 -6.25
C ALA A 126 -11.35 2.71 -6.13
N GLU A 127 -12.27 3.30 -5.38
CA GLU A 127 -12.44 4.77 -5.32
C GLU A 127 -11.15 5.56 -5.06
N PRO A 128 -10.25 5.16 -4.12
CA PRO A 128 -8.98 5.88 -3.93
C PRO A 128 -8.09 5.91 -5.16
N ASN A 129 -8.13 4.87 -6.01
CA ASN A 129 -7.36 4.82 -7.25
C ASN A 129 -8.05 5.60 -8.37
N VAL A 130 -9.39 5.60 -8.38
CA VAL A 130 -10.18 6.41 -9.32
C VAL A 130 -9.92 7.89 -9.08
N GLU A 131 -10.00 8.34 -7.82
CA GLU A 131 -9.69 9.73 -7.43
C GLU A 131 -8.26 10.11 -7.83
N ALA A 132 -7.28 9.25 -7.55
CA ALA A 132 -5.88 9.47 -7.92
C ALA A 132 -5.68 9.55 -9.45
N ALA A 133 -6.32 8.67 -10.21
CA ALA A 133 -6.24 8.68 -11.67
C ALA A 133 -6.86 9.93 -12.27
N LEU A 134 -8.03 10.34 -11.78
CA LEU A 134 -8.70 11.57 -12.19
C LEU A 134 -7.81 12.79 -11.87
N PHE A 135 -7.36 12.92 -10.64
CA PHE A 135 -6.48 14.01 -10.21
C PHE A 135 -5.23 14.10 -11.10
N LEU A 136 -4.56 12.97 -11.33
CA LEU A 136 -3.36 12.93 -12.16
C LEU A 136 -3.64 13.38 -13.60
N ALA A 137 -4.75 12.93 -14.16
CA ALA A 137 -5.11 13.20 -15.55
C ALA A 137 -5.67 14.61 -15.78
N THR A 138 -6.36 15.21 -14.79
CA THR A 138 -7.04 16.51 -14.98
C THR A 138 -6.29 17.69 -14.35
N GLU A 139 -5.59 17.46 -13.24
CA GLU A 139 -4.93 18.55 -12.49
C GLU A 139 -3.41 18.62 -12.74
N VAL A 140 -2.77 17.47 -13.02
CA VAL A 140 -1.31 17.39 -13.10
C VAL A 140 -0.83 17.23 -14.55
N PHE A 141 -1.29 16.20 -15.23
CA PHE A 141 -0.77 15.81 -16.54
C PHE A 141 -0.89 16.87 -17.64
N PRO A 142 -1.96 17.70 -17.71
CA PRO A 142 -2.06 18.75 -18.72
C PRO A 142 -0.91 19.77 -18.66
N ALA A 143 -0.44 20.13 -17.45
CA ALA A 143 0.70 21.03 -17.28
C ALA A 143 1.99 20.35 -17.74
N ILE A 144 2.20 19.10 -17.39
CA ILE A 144 3.38 18.33 -17.83
C ILE A 144 3.40 18.22 -19.36
N ARG A 145 2.28 17.90 -19.98
CA ARG A 145 2.22 17.73 -21.41
C ARG A 145 2.41 19.01 -22.21
N ARG A 146 2.04 20.18 -21.65
CA ARG A 146 2.32 21.48 -22.23
C ARG A 146 3.83 21.70 -22.39
N ASP A 147 4.61 21.34 -21.34
CA ASP A 147 6.05 21.57 -21.30
C ASP A 147 6.84 20.42 -21.94
N PHE A 148 6.27 19.21 -21.93
CA PHE A 148 6.79 17.99 -22.54
C PHE A 148 5.73 17.35 -23.50
N PRO A 149 5.58 17.83 -24.74
CA PRO A 149 4.48 17.39 -25.63
C PRO A 149 4.46 15.90 -25.97
N LYS A 150 5.61 15.21 -25.81
CA LYS A 150 5.74 13.77 -26.01
C LYS A 150 5.51 12.96 -24.72
N ALA A 151 5.20 13.61 -23.59
CA ALA A 151 4.92 12.90 -22.36
C ALA A 151 3.64 12.07 -22.50
N GLU A 152 3.69 10.89 -21.91
CA GLU A 152 2.58 9.93 -21.82
C GLU A 152 2.24 9.66 -20.36
N LEU A 153 0.96 9.47 -20.08
CA LEU A 153 0.44 8.98 -18.81
C LEU A 153 -0.19 7.62 -19.02
N ARG A 154 0.28 6.62 -18.30
CA ARG A 154 -0.30 5.28 -18.37
C ARG A 154 -0.94 4.90 -17.04
N LEU A 155 -2.26 4.58 -17.10
CA LEU A 155 -3.09 4.13 -15.98
C LEU A 155 -3.32 2.64 -16.15
N VAL A 156 -2.61 1.83 -15.35
CA VAL A 156 -2.60 0.37 -15.50
C VAL A 156 -3.35 -0.30 -14.37
N GLY A 157 -4.33 -1.13 -14.71
CA GLY A 157 -4.98 -1.97 -13.72
C GLY A 157 -6.39 -2.40 -14.08
N ARG A 158 -6.84 -3.44 -13.39
CA ARG A 158 -8.14 -4.06 -13.63
C ARG A 158 -9.31 -3.15 -13.29
N ASN A 159 -10.50 -3.51 -13.81
CA ASN A 159 -11.80 -2.92 -13.48
C ASN A 159 -11.88 -1.39 -13.64
N PRO A 160 -11.38 -0.78 -14.71
CA PRO A 160 -11.41 0.67 -14.84
C PRO A 160 -12.84 1.21 -14.76
N ASP A 161 -13.08 2.10 -13.79
CA ASP A 161 -14.32 2.86 -13.66
C ASP A 161 -14.62 3.62 -14.95
N PRO A 162 -15.89 3.82 -15.35
CA PRO A 162 -16.24 4.61 -16.52
C PRO A 162 -15.63 6.03 -16.55
N ARG A 163 -15.41 6.64 -15.38
CA ARG A 163 -14.73 7.94 -15.25
C ARG A 163 -13.27 7.84 -15.69
N VAL A 164 -12.57 6.78 -15.30
CA VAL A 164 -11.17 6.54 -15.67
C VAL A 164 -11.05 6.16 -17.15
N ARG A 165 -11.95 5.32 -17.66
CA ARG A 165 -11.95 4.95 -19.10
C ARG A 165 -12.07 6.16 -20.03
N ARG A 166 -12.85 7.18 -19.63
CA ARG A 166 -13.04 8.41 -20.42
C ARG A 166 -11.79 9.30 -20.48
N LEU A 167 -10.78 9.05 -19.65
CA LEU A 167 -9.51 9.77 -19.69
C LEU A 167 -8.61 9.34 -20.86
N ALA A 168 -8.87 8.18 -21.45
CA ALA A 168 -8.08 7.65 -22.56
C ALA A 168 -8.08 8.62 -23.76
N GLY A 169 -6.93 8.85 -24.33
CA GLY A 169 -6.70 9.81 -25.41
C GLY A 169 -5.74 10.93 -24.98
N SER A 170 -5.38 11.78 -25.91
CA SER A 170 -4.50 12.94 -25.63
C SER A 170 -3.23 12.58 -24.81
N GLY A 171 -2.57 11.44 -25.12
CA GLY A 171 -1.37 10.96 -24.43
C GLY A 171 -1.63 10.23 -23.11
N ILE A 172 -2.89 9.90 -22.83
CA ILE A 172 -3.29 9.08 -21.67
C ILE A 172 -3.71 7.71 -22.18
N GLU A 173 -3.07 6.66 -21.68
CA GLU A 173 -3.43 5.26 -21.92
C GLU A 173 -4.08 4.66 -20.68
N VAL A 174 -5.23 4.00 -20.86
CA VAL A 174 -5.93 3.22 -19.81
C VAL A 174 -5.98 1.78 -20.26
N THR A 175 -5.14 0.92 -19.66
CA THR A 175 -4.92 -0.43 -20.21
C THR A 175 -5.97 -1.45 -19.79
N GLY A 176 -6.61 -1.28 -18.65
CA GLY A 176 -7.33 -2.38 -17.99
C GLY A 176 -6.36 -3.38 -17.33
N ALA A 177 -6.82 -4.62 -17.14
CA ALA A 177 -5.97 -5.70 -16.62
C ALA A 177 -4.88 -6.06 -17.62
N VAL A 178 -3.65 -6.22 -17.15
CA VAL A 178 -2.50 -6.60 -17.97
C VAL A 178 -1.93 -7.95 -17.52
N PRO A 179 -1.41 -8.76 -18.43
CA PRO A 179 -0.84 -10.05 -18.08
C PRO A 179 0.51 -9.94 -17.34
N ASP A 180 1.27 -8.88 -17.61
CA ASP A 180 2.58 -8.63 -16.99
C ASP A 180 2.75 -7.17 -16.62
N MET A 181 2.73 -6.90 -15.31
CA MET A 181 2.95 -5.57 -14.76
C MET A 181 4.40 -5.09 -14.91
N GLN A 182 5.36 -6.00 -14.94
CA GLN A 182 6.78 -5.65 -15.02
C GLN A 182 7.13 -4.93 -16.33
N LEU A 183 6.46 -5.28 -17.43
CA LEU A 183 6.65 -4.58 -18.71
C LEU A 183 6.32 -3.09 -18.59
N HIS A 184 5.26 -2.76 -17.85
CA HIS A 184 4.85 -1.37 -17.63
C HIS A 184 5.78 -0.65 -16.65
N LEU A 185 6.18 -1.32 -15.58
CA LEU A 185 7.15 -0.76 -14.63
C LEU A 185 8.49 -0.46 -15.31
N ARG A 186 9.01 -1.38 -16.11
CA ARG A 186 10.29 -1.21 -16.80
C ARG A 186 10.25 -0.15 -17.92
N ALA A 187 9.09 0.05 -18.55
CA ALA A 187 8.92 1.08 -19.57
C ALA A 187 8.79 2.49 -18.97
N ALA A 188 8.38 2.61 -17.71
CA ALA A 188 8.09 3.89 -17.08
C ALA A 188 9.36 4.75 -16.87
N THR A 189 9.22 6.06 -17.04
CA THR A 189 10.25 7.03 -16.66
C THR A 189 10.21 7.27 -15.16
N MET A 190 9.00 7.35 -14.59
CA MET A 190 8.75 7.54 -13.16
C MET A 190 7.39 6.97 -12.77
N TYR A 191 7.21 6.73 -11.48
CA TYR A 191 5.96 6.31 -10.89
C TYR A 191 5.32 7.48 -10.13
N VAL A 192 4.05 7.78 -10.41
CA VAL A 192 3.33 8.89 -9.77
C VAL A 192 2.05 8.38 -9.13
N ALA A 193 1.94 8.48 -7.81
CA ALA A 193 0.82 7.93 -7.03
C ALA A 193 0.19 9.00 -6.12
N PRO A 194 -0.71 9.87 -6.63
CA PRO A 194 -1.34 10.94 -5.85
C PRO A 194 -2.49 10.41 -4.98
N LEU A 195 -2.18 9.56 -4.03
CA LEU A 195 -3.17 8.94 -3.14
C LEU A 195 -3.61 9.93 -2.05
N CYS A 196 -4.83 10.43 -2.14
CA CYS A 196 -5.40 11.35 -1.14
C CYS A 196 -6.18 10.62 -0.05
N THR A 197 -6.65 9.41 -0.33
CA THR A 197 -7.45 8.58 0.58
C THR A 197 -7.00 7.13 0.53
N GLY A 198 -7.51 6.32 1.45
CA GLY A 198 -7.27 4.89 1.47
C GLY A 198 -6.30 4.44 2.55
N THR A 199 -6.58 3.23 3.05
CA THR A 199 -5.82 2.54 4.10
C THR A 199 -5.21 1.25 3.54
N GLY A 200 -5.23 1.11 2.21
CA GLY A 200 -4.77 -0.10 1.54
C GLY A 200 -3.26 -0.31 1.66
N SER A 201 -2.85 -1.54 1.42
CA SER A 201 -1.44 -1.91 1.33
C SER A 201 -0.73 -1.03 0.30
N ARG A 202 0.47 -0.58 0.62
CA ARG A 202 1.30 0.25 -0.27
C ARG A 202 2.03 -0.59 -1.34
N THR A 203 1.52 -1.78 -1.66
CA THR A 203 2.16 -2.74 -2.58
C THR A 203 2.53 -2.12 -3.91
N LYS A 204 1.68 -1.28 -4.48
CA LYS A 204 1.99 -0.59 -5.75
C LYS A 204 3.22 0.33 -5.66
N ILE A 205 3.42 1.02 -4.52
CA ILE A 205 4.61 1.84 -4.28
C ILE A 205 5.83 0.93 -4.07
N LEU A 206 5.66 -0.18 -3.34
CA LEU A 206 6.73 -1.17 -3.14
C LEU A 206 7.15 -1.83 -4.46
N GLU A 207 6.22 -2.13 -5.35
CA GLU A 207 6.50 -2.64 -6.70
C GLU A 207 7.31 -1.62 -7.52
N ALA A 208 6.93 -0.34 -7.47
CA ALA A 208 7.66 0.74 -8.14
C ALA A 208 9.06 0.94 -7.54
N MET A 209 9.21 0.84 -6.20
CA MET A 209 10.50 0.84 -5.51
C MET A 209 11.37 -0.33 -5.96
N ALA A 210 10.79 -1.54 -5.99
CA ALA A 210 11.49 -2.74 -6.43
C ALA A 210 11.93 -2.65 -7.90
N ALA A 211 11.15 -1.98 -8.74
CA ALA A 211 11.52 -1.71 -10.13
C ALA A 211 12.59 -0.60 -10.29
N GLY A 212 13.04 0.02 -9.20
CA GLY A 212 14.03 1.10 -9.24
C GLY A 212 13.52 2.36 -9.93
N LEU A 213 12.21 2.63 -9.85
CA LEU A 213 11.62 3.85 -10.41
C LEU A 213 11.78 5.01 -9.44
N PRO A 214 12.08 6.24 -9.91
CA PRO A 214 11.85 7.42 -9.13
C PRO A 214 10.36 7.57 -8.87
N ILE A 215 10.00 7.88 -7.61
CA ILE A 215 8.61 7.87 -7.15
C ILE A 215 8.22 9.26 -6.66
N ILE A 216 7.06 9.72 -7.10
CA ILE A 216 6.39 10.90 -6.56
C ILE A 216 5.04 10.43 -5.99
N THR A 217 4.78 10.74 -4.74
CA THR A 217 3.54 10.36 -4.08
C THR A 217 3.13 11.42 -3.05
N THR A 218 2.08 11.17 -2.30
CA THR A 218 1.59 12.05 -1.23
C THR A 218 2.04 11.57 0.14
N SER A 219 1.89 12.39 1.17
CA SER A 219 2.10 11.99 2.56
C SER A 219 1.20 10.81 2.96
N VAL A 220 -0.03 10.75 2.42
CA VAL A 220 -0.92 9.59 2.58
C VAL A 220 -0.34 8.35 1.91
N GLY A 221 0.33 8.50 0.76
CA GLY A 221 0.93 7.38 0.02
C GLY A 221 2.03 6.65 0.79
N ILE A 222 2.76 7.34 1.64
CA ILE A 222 3.88 6.78 2.44
C ILE A 222 3.51 6.48 3.90
N GLU A 223 2.27 6.68 4.31
CA GLU A 223 1.85 6.45 5.69
C GLU A 223 2.20 5.01 6.14
N GLY A 224 2.95 4.89 7.23
CA GLY A 224 3.44 3.60 7.77
C GLY A 224 4.63 2.98 7.03
N MET A 225 5.22 3.67 6.05
CA MET A 225 6.42 3.22 5.36
C MET A 225 7.70 3.76 5.99
N LYS A 226 8.75 2.95 6.02
CA LYS A 226 10.09 3.34 6.44
C LYS A 226 10.86 3.96 5.27
N VAL A 227 10.42 5.14 4.84
CA VAL A 227 11.05 5.91 3.75
C VAL A 227 11.27 7.34 4.21
N GLN A 228 12.29 7.99 3.65
CA GLN A 228 12.62 9.38 3.93
C GLN A 228 12.31 10.25 2.70
N PRO A 229 11.32 11.15 2.79
CA PRO A 229 11.04 12.13 1.73
C PRO A 229 12.28 12.94 1.34
N GLY A 230 12.46 13.20 0.04
CA GLY A 230 13.62 13.93 -0.50
C GLY A 230 14.89 13.09 -0.67
N ARG A 231 14.96 11.91 -0.03
CA ARG A 231 16.07 10.96 -0.20
C ARG A 231 15.64 9.72 -0.99
N ASP A 232 14.61 9.02 -0.54
CA ASP A 232 14.18 7.74 -1.08
C ASP A 232 13.09 7.89 -2.15
N LEU A 233 12.29 8.95 -2.02
CA LEU A 233 11.22 9.35 -2.94
C LEU A 233 10.83 10.81 -2.71
N LEU A 234 10.00 11.35 -3.60
CA LEU A 234 9.43 12.70 -3.45
C LEU A 234 8.00 12.64 -2.92
N VAL A 235 7.67 13.56 -2.00
CA VAL A 235 6.33 13.74 -1.46
C VAL A 235 5.78 15.09 -1.89
N ALA A 236 4.61 15.07 -2.52
CA ALA A 236 3.91 16.23 -3.01
C ALA A 236 2.40 16.08 -2.77
N ASP A 237 1.85 16.88 -1.87
CA ASP A 237 0.44 16.81 -1.49
C ASP A 237 -0.45 17.75 -2.31
N GLN A 238 0.16 18.78 -2.94
CA GLN A 238 -0.56 19.73 -3.77
C GLN A 238 -0.26 19.53 -5.26
N PRO A 239 -1.19 19.85 -6.16
CA PRO A 239 -0.97 19.72 -7.60
C PRO A 239 0.29 20.45 -8.08
N VAL A 240 0.53 21.66 -7.58
CA VAL A 240 1.67 22.49 -7.97
C VAL A 240 2.99 21.82 -7.60
N ASP A 241 3.11 21.31 -6.36
CA ASP A 241 4.33 20.63 -5.88
C ASP A 241 4.58 19.32 -6.66
N MET A 242 3.51 18.63 -7.04
CA MET A 242 3.59 17.40 -7.83
C MET A 242 4.05 17.69 -9.27
N ILE A 243 3.54 18.74 -9.89
CA ILE A 243 3.97 19.20 -11.22
C ILE A 243 5.45 19.59 -11.18
N GLU A 244 5.88 20.37 -10.18
CA GLU A 244 7.28 20.79 -10.02
C GLU A 244 8.20 19.60 -9.81
N SER A 245 7.81 18.64 -8.98
CA SER A 245 8.55 17.39 -8.74
C SER A 245 8.70 16.56 -10.02
N ILE A 246 7.63 16.41 -10.80
CA ILE A 246 7.66 15.70 -12.09
C ILE A 246 8.59 16.43 -13.07
N HIS A 247 8.43 17.76 -13.18
CA HIS A 247 9.24 18.57 -14.08
C HIS A 247 10.73 18.46 -13.73
N THR A 248 11.10 18.58 -12.46
CA THR A 248 12.48 18.43 -11.97
C THR A 248 13.05 17.06 -12.36
N LEU A 249 12.32 15.99 -12.13
CA LEU A 249 12.77 14.64 -12.50
C LEU A 249 12.84 14.45 -14.02
N LEU A 250 11.97 15.06 -14.82
CA LEU A 250 12.06 14.98 -16.28
C LEU A 250 13.29 15.69 -16.82
N MET A 251 13.69 16.80 -16.20
CA MET A 251 14.85 17.60 -16.62
C MET A 251 16.19 16.99 -16.14
N SER A 252 16.21 16.17 -15.10
CA SER A 252 17.43 15.65 -14.48
C SER A 252 17.48 14.12 -14.51
N GLN A 253 18.23 13.54 -15.45
CA GLN A 253 18.50 12.11 -15.46
C GLN A 253 19.25 11.65 -14.20
N PRO A 254 20.29 12.37 -13.70
CA PRO A 254 20.99 11.97 -12.48
C PRO A 254 20.06 11.89 -11.26
N ASP A 255 19.08 12.80 -11.15
CA ASP A 255 18.12 12.74 -10.05
C ASP A 255 17.19 11.53 -10.20
N ARG A 256 16.73 11.21 -11.41
CA ARG A 256 15.93 10.00 -11.64
C ARG A 256 16.69 8.73 -11.22
N GLU A 257 17.94 8.63 -11.59
CA GLU A 257 18.80 7.49 -11.22
C GLU A 257 19.01 7.44 -9.72
N ARG A 258 19.36 8.57 -9.10
CA ARG A 258 19.57 8.67 -7.64
C ARG A 258 18.34 8.23 -6.85
N PHE A 259 17.16 8.76 -7.18
CA PHE A 259 15.92 8.38 -6.50
C PHE A 259 15.51 6.93 -6.80
N GLY A 260 15.69 6.46 -8.04
CA GLY A 260 15.41 5.08 -8.41
C GLY A 260 16.29 4.08 -7.64
N HIS A 261 17.59 4.35 -7.55
CA HIS A 261 18.53 3.53 -6.76
C HIS A 261 18.18 3.55 -5.25
N ALA A 262 17.86 4.73 -4.69
CA ALA A 262 17.48 4.86 -3.30
C ALA A 262 16.19 4.09 -3.00
N ALA A 263 15.17 4.22 -3.85
CA ALA A 263 13.92 3.50 -3.73
C ALA A 263 14.15 1.97 -3.79
N ARG A 264 14.92 1.48 -4.77
CA ARG A 264 15.26 0.06 -4.89
C ARG A 264 15.99 -0.46 -3.67
N HIS A 265 16.98 0.25 -3.18
CA HIS A 265 17.72 -0.11 -1.98
C HIS A 265 16.80 -0.25 -0.77
N MET A 266 15.87 0.70 -0.57
CA MET A 266 14.89 0.63 0.51
C MET A 266 13.96 -0.58 0.36
N ALA A 267 13.53 -0.93 -0.86
CA ALA A 267 12.75 -2.13 -1.11
C ALA A 267 13.51 -3.39 -0.68
N GLU A 268 14.78 -3.51 -1.04
CA GLU A 268 15.61 -4.69 -0.73
C GLU A 268 15.91 -4.86 0.76
N ILE A 269 16.15 -3.77 1.49
CA ILE A 269 16.54 -3.87 2.91
C ILE A 269 15.36 -3.96 3.87
N TRP A 270 14.19 -3.40 3.50
CA TRP A 270 13.03 -3.31 4.40
C TRP A 270 11.78 -4.03 3.93
N TYR A 271 11.62 -4.22 2.60
CA TYR A 271 10.35 -4.64 2.01
C TYR A 271 10.47 -5.90 1.15
N ASP A 272 11.67 -6.48 0.97
CA ASP A 272 11.76 -7.81 0.36
C ASP A 272 11.05 -8.84 1.23
N TRP A 273 10.28 -9.76 0.63
CA TRP A 273 9.52 -10.78 1.36
C TRP A 273 10.39 -11.56 2.34
N SER A 274 11.64 -11.86 1.98
CA SER A 274 12.58 -12.56 2.87
C SER A 274 12.89 -11.79 4.15
N ARG A 275 12.82 -10.45 4.10
CA ARG A 275 13.02 -9.57 5.26
C ARG A 275 11.73 -9.38 6.05
N CYS A 276 10.61 -9.14 5.34
CA CYS A 276 9.32 -8.91 5.98
C CYS A 276 8.84 -10.11 6.79
N LEU A 277 9.08 -11.32 6.29
CA LEU A 277 8.62 -12.56 6.93
C LEU A 277 9.56 -13.07 8.03
N TRP A 278 10.80 -12.57 8.10
CA TRP A 278 11.77 -12.96 9.13
C TRP A 278 11.21 -12.96 10.56
N PRO A 279 10.40 -11.96 11.01
CA PRO A 279 9.88 -11.97 12.38
C PRO A 279 8.88 -13.08 12.67
N LEU A 280 8.27 -13.71 11.64
CA LEU A 280 7.31 -14.80 11.81
C LEU A 280 8.00 -16.11 12.20
N GLU A 281 9.21 -16.36 11.73
CA GLU A 281 9.91 -17.62 11.99
C GLU A 281 10.09 -17.88 13.50
N PRO A 282 10.72 -16.99 14.29
CA PRO A 282 10.85 -17.19 15.74
C PRO A 282 9.48 -17.15 16.45
N LEU A 283 8.50 -16.43 15.92
CA LEU A 283 7.14 -16.43 16.46
C LEU A 283 6.58 -17.85 16.43
N TYR A 284 6.57 -18.49 15.26
CA TYR A 284 6.02 -19.85 15.12
C TYR A 284 6.84 -20.89 15.86
N GLN A 285 8.18 -20.80 15.83
CA GLN A 285 9.03 -21.68 16.62
C GLN A 285 8.65 -21.65 18.11
N ASN A 286 8.48 -20.45 18.69
CA ASN A 286 8.09 -20.27 20.09
C ASN A 286 6.65 -20.74 20.39
N LEU A 287 5.73 -20.60 19.43
CA LEU A 287 4.34 -21.05 19.61
C LEU A 287 4.19 -22.56 19.51
N LEU A 288 5.05 -23.23 18.73
CA LEU A 288 5.01 -24.66 18.49
C LEU A 288 5.79 -25.49 19.51
N ILE A 289 6.67 -24.86 20.31
CA ILE A 289 7.31 -25.53 21.44
C ILE A 289 6.23 -25.85 22.47
N PRO A 290 6.00 -27.13 22.84
CA PRO A 290 5.09 -27.47 23.92
C PRO A 290 5.55 -26.71 25.17
N LYS A 291 4.69 -25.87 25.76
CA LYS A 291 4.96 -25.38 27.11
C LYS A 291 5.10 -26.62 27.99
N ALA A 292 6.32 -26.90 28.45
CA ALA A 292 6.54 -27.90 29.48
C ALA A 292 5.51 -27.65 30.58
N VAL A 293 4.67 -28.64 30.81
CA VAL A 293 3.68 -28.60 31.88
C VAL A 293 4.51 -28.39 33.16
N ALA A 294 4.44 -27.19 33.70
CA ALA A 294 4.98 -26.93 35.01
C ALA A 294 4.14 -27.79 35.97
N CYS A 295 4.78 -28.86 36.48
CA CYS A 295 4.28 -29.66 37.56
C CYS A 295 4.18 -28.84 38.85
#